data_3d71e7f9508df75fd7023c5286fe3ffd
#
_entry.id   3d71e7f9508df75fd7023c5286fe3ffd
#
_cell.length_a   1.000
_cell.length_b   1.000
_cell.length_c   1.000
_cell.angle_alpha   90.00
_cell.angle_beta   90.00
_cell.angle_gamma   90.00
#
_symmetry.space_group_name_H-M   'P 1'
#
loop_
_entity.id
_entity.type
_entity.pdbx_description
1 polymer ?
#
loop_
_entity_poly.entity_id
_entity_poly.type
_entity_poly.pdbx_seq_one_letter_code
_entity_poly.pdbx_strand_id
1 'polypeptide(L)'
;ALVGELPRPVVESLTEFGLAYGMAFQVVDDILDIVATDDELGKPAGNDLLEGIYTLPVIHALAEDDVAAELRPLLTADLTPDDRDRARELIRSSNGVRTALDVAQGWADKAAGTLTDLPDTPGAQALRAASADLIARANAPLS
;
A
#
# COMPACT_ATOMS: atom_id res chain seq x y z
N ALA A 1 -22.47 3.29 -9.94
CA ALA A 1 -22.95 4.68 -10.03
C ALA A 1 -23.72 4.93 -11.34
N LEU A 2 -23.12 4.64 -12.51
CA LEU A 2 -23.79 4.82 -13.82
C LEU A 2 -25.04 3.96 -13.95
N VAL A 3 -24.98 2.69 -13.58
CA VAL A 3 -26.12 1.76 -13.61
C VAL A 3 -27.24 2.17 -12.64
N GLY A 4 -26.89 2.87 -11.55
CA GLY A 4 -27.85 3.37 -10.57
C GLY A 4 -28.43 4.74 -10.91
N GLU A 5 -28.14 5.27 -12.11
CA GLU A 5 -28.65 6.57 -12.60
C GLU A 5 -28.42 7.73 -11.61
N LEU A 6 -27.29 7.69 -10.88
CA LEU A 6 -26.93 8.74 -9.93
C LEU A 6 -26.62 10.07 -10.64
N PRO A 7 -26.86 11.23 -9.98
CA PRO A 7 -26.50 12.52 -10.53
C PRO A 7 -25.01 12.59 -10.89
N ARG A 8 -24.70 13.30 -11.98
CA ARG A 8 -23.33 13.40 -12.52
C ARG A 8 -22.27 13.79 -11.47
N PRO A 9 -22.50 14.77 -10.57
CA PRO A 9 -21.52 15.10 -9.54
C PRO A 9 -21.22 13.92 -8.60
N VAL A 10 -22.23 13.11 -8.27
CA VAL A 10 -22.05 11.90 -7.44
C VAL A 10 -21.21 10.86 -8.18
N VAL A 11 -21.45 10.68 -9.48
CA VAL A 11 -20.65 9.78 -10.33
C VAL A 11 -19.19 10.24 -10.37
N GLU A 12 -18.94 11.52 -10.52
CA GLU A 12 -17.59 12.11 -10.54
C GLU A 12 -16.88 11.88 -9.19
N SER A 13 -17.52 12.20 -8.06
CA SER A 13 -16.96 11.94 -6.71
C SER A 13 -16.63 10.47 -6.47
N LEU A 14 -17.51 9.55 -6.89
CA LEU A 14 -17.27 8.11 -6.74
C LEU A 14 -16.17 7.61 -7.70
N THR A 15 -15.99 8.24 -8.85
CA THR A 15 -14.88 7.93 -9.76
C THR A 15 -13.54 8.35 -9.14
N GLU A 16 -13.47 9.57 -8.60
CA GLU A 16 -12.27 10.05 -7.89
C GLU A 16 -11.97 9.23 -6.65
N PHE A 17 -13.02 8.84 -5.89
CA PHE A 17 -12.87 7.90 -4.78
C PHE A 17 -12.20 6.61 -5.24
N GLY A 18 -12.73 5.97 -6.29
CA GLY A 18 -12.21 4.71 -6.79
C GLY A 18 -10.75 4.79 -7.23
N LEU A 19 -10.35 5.88 -7.87
CA LEU A 19 -8.96 6.13 -8.24
C LEU A 19 -8.06 6.30 -7.00
N ALA A 20 -8.45 7.15 -6.06
CA ALA A 20 -7.64 7.42 -4.88
C ALA A 20 -7.55 6.19 -3.95
N TYR A 21 -8.68 5.51 -3.74
CA TYR A 21 -8.72 4.27 -2.95
C TYR A 21 -7.87 3.15 -3.59
N GLY A 22 -7.95 3.01 -4.92
CA GLY A 22 -7.13 2.03 -5.65
C GLY A 22 -5.63 2.30 -5.52
N MET A 23 -5.22 3.56 -5.52
CA MET A 23 -3.81 3.95 -5.27
C MET A 23 -3.38 3.62 -3.84
N ALA A 24 -4.22 3.94 -2.83
CA ALA A 24 -3.95 3.56 -1.45
C ALA A 24 -3.85 2.04 -1.30
N PHE A 25 -4.79 1.31 -1.92
CA PHE A 25 -4.83 -0.15 -1.88
C PHE A 25 -3.55 -0.77 -2.44
N GLN A 26 -3.08 -0.29 -3.60
CA GLN A 26 -1.84 -0.80 -4.20
C GLN A 26 -0.63 -0.56 -3.29
N VAL A 27 -0.48 0.65 -2.73
CA VAL A 27 0.64 0.95 -1.82
C VAL A 27 0.57 0.10 -0.54
N VAL A 28 -0.63 -0.15 -0.02
CA VAL A 28 -0.81 -1.05 1.14
C VAL A 28 -0.44 -2.49 0.80
N ASP A 29 -0.81 -2.99 -0.38
CA ASP A 29 -0.43 -4.34 -0.83
C ASP A 29 1.09 -4.47 -0.94
N ASP A 30 1.75 -3.48 -1.52
CA ASP A 30 3.22 -3.38 -1.62
C ASP A 30 3.90 -3.38 -0.23
N ILE A 31 3.32 -2.68 0.75
CA ILE A 31 3.81 -2.66 2.14
C ILE A 31 3.67 -4.04 2.77
N LEU A 32 2.49 -4.65 2.64
CA LEU A 32 2.20 -5.95 3.23
C LEU A 32 3.11 -7.05 2.66
N ASP A 33 3.46 -6.99 1.37
CA ASP A 33 4.43 -7.94 0.78
C ASP A 33 5.81 -7.87 1.47
N ILE A 34 6.19 -6.71 2.00
CA ILE A 34 7.44 -6.56 2.77
C ILE A 34 7.28 -6.96 4.24
N VAL A 35 6.17 -6.56 4.90
CA VAL A 35 6.09 -6.63 6.38
C VAL A 35 5.31 -7.82 6.91
N ALA A 36 4.33 -8.33 6.19
CA ALA A 36 3.50 -9.43 6.66
C ALA A 36 4.23 -10.77 6.62
N THR A 37 3.72 -11.72 7.37
CA THR A 37 4.17 -13.12 7.33
C THR A 37 3.47 -13.89 6.21
N ASP A 38 4.03 -15.01 5.81
CA ASP A 38 3.42 -15.90 4.80
C ASP A 38 2.01 -16.36 5.22
N ASP A 39 1.82 -16.63 6.52
CA ASP A 39 0.53 -17.05 7.07
C ASP A 39 -0.52 -15.94 6.99
N GLU A 40 -0.14 -14.67 7.22
CA GLU A 40 -1.04 -13.52 7.11
C GLU A 40 -1.44 -13.22 5.67
N LEU A 41 -0.52 -13.42 4.71
CA LEU A 41 -0.76 -13.19 3.29
C LEU A 41 -1.45 -14.38 2.60
N GLY A 42 -1.32 -15.60 3.13
CA GLY A 42 -1.72 -16.83 2.46
C GLY A 42 -0.88 -17.16 1.21
N LYS A 43 0.23 -16.46 1.02
CA LYS A 43 1.24 -16.64 -0.04
C LYS A 43 2.63 -16.29 0.52
N PRO A 44 3.73 -16.73 -0.12
CA PRO A 44 5.06 -16.28 0.28
C PRO A 44 5.17 -14.75 0.22
N ALA A 45 5.62 -14.14 1.32
CA ALA A 45 5.88 -12.71 1.39
C ALA A 45 7.20 -12.36 0.69
N GLY A 46 7.34 -11.12 0.19
CA GLY A 46 8.49 -10.69 -0.60
C GLY A 46 8.48 -11.24 -2.03
N ASN A 47 7.30 -11.62 -2.55
CA ASN A 47 7.17 -12.14 -3.90
C ASN A 47 7.56 -11.10 -4.95
N ASP A 48 7.24 -9.83 -4.74
CA ASP A 48 7.60 -8.75 -5.65
C ASP A 48 9.13 -8.65 -5.83
N LEU A 49 9.89 -8.84 -4.74
CA LEU A 49 11.36 -8.87 -4.80
C LEU A 49 11.86 -10.04 -5.65
N LEU A 50 11.26 -11.23 -5.52
CA LEU A 50 11.62 -12.40 -6.31
C LEU A 50 11.31 -12.21 -7.81
N GLU A 51 10.29 -11.43 -8.12
CA GLU A 51 9.91 -11.07 -9.49
C GLU A 51 10.72 -9.88 -10.04
N GLY A 52 11.60 -9.28 -9.22
CA GLY A 52 12.39 -8.10 -9.59
C GLY A 52 11.56 -6.81 -9.64
N ILE A 53 10.41 -6.80 -8.97
CA ILE A 53 9.53 -5.63 -8.87
C ILE A 53 9.92 -4.83 -7.62
N TYR A 54 10.34 -3.58 -7.83
CA TYR A 54 10.73 -2.69 -6.74
C TYR A 54 9.62 -1.68 -6.47
N THR A 55 8.89 -1.94 -5.39
CA THR A 55 7.75 -1.14 -4.95
C THR A 55 8.17 0.02 -4.05
N LEU A 56 7.24 0.89 -3.64
CA LEU A 56 7.56 2.09 -2.87
C LEU A 56 8.42 1.85 -1.63
N PRO A 57 8.16 0.84 -0.77
CA PRO A 57 9.02 0.56 0.37
C PRO A 57 10.48 0.31 -0.02
N VAL A 58 10.71 -0.44 -1.11
CA VAL A 58 12.06 -0.74 -1.63
C VAL A 58 12.73 0.52 -2.16
N ILE A 59 12.01 1.31 -2.97
CA ILE A 59 12.53 2.55 -3.56
C ILE A 59 12.95 3.53 -2.48
N HIS A 60 12.14 3.69 -1.43
CA HIS A 60 12.46 4.59 -0.31
C HIS A 60 13.62 4.06 0.53
N ALA A 61 13.71 2.74 0.78
CA ALA A 61 14.85 2.15 1.46
C ALA A 61 16.17 2.34 0.68
N LEU A 62 16.11 2.23 -0.64
CA LEU A 62 17.27 2.50 -1.53
C LEU A 62 17.68 3.97 -1.60
N ALA A 63 16.88 4.89 -1.10
CA ALA A 63 17.22 6.31 -0.98
C ALA A 63 18.04 6.62 0.30
N GLU A 64 18.17 5.66 1.22
CA GLU A 64 18.99 5.76 2.44
C GLU A 64 20.38 5.15 2.14
N ASP A 65 21.45 5.94 2.13
CA ASP A 65 22.78 5.51 1.68
C ASP A 65 23.29 4.26 2.40
N ASP A 66 23.13 4.19 3.73
CA ASP A 66 23.59 3.07 4.55
C ASP A 66 22.81 1.79 4.22
N VAL A 67 21.49 1.90 4.08
CA VAL A 67 20.61 0.76 3.71
C VAL A 67 20.88 0.33 2.28
N ALA A 68 21.01 1.27 1.37
CA ALA A 68 21.28 1.01 -0.05
C ALA A 68 22.59 0.25 -0.26
N ALA A 69 23.62 0.51 0.52
CA ALA A 69 24.90 -0.17 0.43
C ALA A 69 24.78 -1.69 0.69
N GLU A 70 23.90 -2.09 1.63
CA GLU A 70 23.66 -3.50 1.94
C GLU A 70 22.55 -4.11 1.06
N LEU A 71 21.53 -3.33 0.71
CA LEU A 71 20.36 -3.81 -0.03
C LEU A 71 20.66 -4.06 -1.51
N ARG A 72 21.37 -3.13 -2.20
CA ARG A 72 21.67 -3.25 -3.64
C ARG A 72 22.35 -4.57 -4.04
N PRO A 73 23.34 -5.11 -3.30
CA PRO A 73 23.97 -6.39 -3.65
C PRO A 73 23.02 -7.58 -3.60
N LEU A 74 21.94 -7.50 -2.82
CA LEU A 74 20.94 -8.57 -2.71
C LEU A 74 19.94 -8.53 -3.89
N LEU A 75 19.64 -7.35 -4.40
CA LEU A 75 18.64 -7.15 -5.48
C LEU A 75 19.21 -7.54 -6.85
N THR A 76 19.42 -8.83 -7.05
CA THR A 76 19.96 -9.43 -8.29
C THR A 76 18.89 -10.26 -9.00
N ALA A 77 19.12 -10.59 -10.29
CA ALA A 77 18.22 -11.44 -11.06
C ALA A 77 18.11 -12.88 -10.50
N ASP A 78 19.11 -13.32 -9.73
CA ASP A 78 19.18 -14.66 -9.13
C ASP A 78 18.90 -14.59 -7.61
N LEU A 79 18.00 -13.71 -7.17
CA LEU A 79 17.64 -13.52 -5.77
C LEU A 79 17.18 -14.85 -5.16
N THR A 80 17.94 -15.31 -4.16
CA THR A 80 17.58 -16.52 -3.41
C THR A 80 16.51 -16.21 -2.33
N PRO A 81 15.80 -17.23 -1.80
CA PRO A 81 14.89 -17.02 -0.66
C PRO A 81 15.57 -16.40 0.56
N ASP A 82 16.81 -16.77 0.86
CA ASP A 82 17.58 -16.23 1.98
C ASP A 82 17.93 -14.74 1.73
N ASP A 83 18.33 -14.39 0.51
CA ASP A 83 18.59 -13.00 0.12
C ASP A 83 17.32 -12.15 0.15
N ARG A 84 16.18 -12.71 -0.29
CA ARG A 84 14.86 -12.09 -0.16
C ARG A 84 14.52 -11.75 1.29
N ASP A 85 14.70 -12.71 2.20
CA ASP A 85 14.37 -12.53 3.61
C ASP A 85 15.30 -11.49 4.25
N ARG A 86 16.58 -11.50 3.89
CA ARG A 86 17.53 -10.46 4.31
C ARG A 86 17.18 -9.09 3.75
N ALA A 87 16.82 -9.01 2.48
CA ALA A 87 16.39 -7.75 1.86
C ALA A 87 15.13 -7.19 2.55
N ARG A 88 14.13 -8.04 2.84
CA ARG A 88 12.93 -7.65 3.59
C ARG A 88 13.28 -7.09 4.97
N GLU A 89 14.21 -7.72 5.70
CA GLU A 89 14.64 -7.25 7.01
C GLU A 89 15.29 -5.87 6.94
N LEU A 90 16.15 -5.61 5.95
CA LEU A 90 16.76 -4.31 5.71
C LEU A 90 15.72 -3.24 5.40
N ILE A 91 14.75 -3.55 4.53
CA ILE A 91 13.67 -2.62 4.17
C ILE A 91 12.79 -2.32 5.40
N ARG A 92 12.46 -3.33 6.22
CA ARG A 92 11.68 -3.16 7.46
C ARG A 92 12.38 -2.28 8.49
N SER A 93 13.71 -2.38 8.59
CA SER A 93 14.51 -1.60 9.54
C SER A 93 14.79 -0.16 9.07
N SER A 94 14.54 0.13 7.80
CA SER A 94 14.67 1.46 7.19
C SER A 94 13.41 2.32 7.40
N ASN A 95 13.46 3.58 6.93
CA ASN A 95 12.27 4.42 6.85
C ASN A 95 11.39 4.09 5.63
N GLY A 96 11.79 3.14 4.78
CA GLY A 96 11.12 2.84 3.52
C GLY A 96 9.65 2.46 3.69
N VAL A 97 9.35 1.56 4.63
CA VAL A 97 7.98 1.15 4.97
C VAL A 97 7.17 2.33 5.52
N ARG A 98 7.75 3.11 6.43
CA ARG A 98 7.07 4.27 7.03
C ARG A 98 6.71 5.31 5.98
N THR A 99 7.66 5.65 5.11
CA THR A 99 7.44 6.62 4.04
C THR A 99 6.36 6.15 3.06
N ALA A 100 6.36 4.86 2.72
CA ALA A 100 5.31 4.27 1.89
C ALA A 100 3.93 4.34 2.59
N LEU A 101 3.88 4.10 3.90
CA LEU A 101 2.64 4.21 4.69
C LEU A 101 2.09 5.65 4.70
N ASP A 102 2.95 6.66 4.82
CA ASP A 102 2.54 8.06 4.72
C ASP A 102 1.94 8.39 3.34
N VAL A 103 2.48 7.80 2.26
CA VAL A 103 1.91 7.91 0.91
C VAL A 103 0.53 7.23 0.84
N ALA A 104 0.40 6.01 1.38
CA ALA A 104 -0.88 5.30 1.43
C ALA A 104 -1.95 6.09 2.20
N GLN A 105 -1.58 6.66 3.36
CA GLN A 105 -2.45 7.51 4.17
C GLN A 105 -2.93 8.72 3.36
N GLY A 106 -2.02 9.42 2.67
CA GLY A 106 -2.40 10.57 1.83
C GLY A 106 -3.42 10.22 0.74
N TRP A 107 -3.28 9.05 0.11
CA TRP A 107 -4.26 8.56 -0.85
C TRP A 107 -5.58 8.16 -0.21
N ALA A 108 -5.57 7.54 0.98
CA ALA A 108 -6.79 7.18 1.72
C ALA A 108 -7.55 8.44 2.18
N ASP A 109 -6.84 9.46 2.66
CA ASP A 109 -7.43 10.75 3.04
C ASP A 109 -8.05 11.45 1.83
N LYS A 110 -7.36 11.42 0.68
CA LYS A 110 -7.90 11.94 -0.57
C LYS A 110 -9.18 11.20 -0.96
N ALA A 111 -9.20 9.87 -0.89
CA ALA A 111 -10.39 9.07 -1.17
C ALA A 111 -11.55 9.47 -0.24
N ALA A 112 -11.33 9.52 1.06
CA ALA A 112 -12.35 9.92 2.03
C ALA A 112 -12.87 11.34 1.76
N GLY A 113 -11.99 12.26 1.38
CA GLY A 113 -12.32 13.65 1.03
C GLY A 113 -13.29 13.79 -0.14
N THR A 114 -13.21 12.93 -1.14
CA THR A 114 -14.13 12.95 -2.30
C THR A 114 -15.60 12.63 -1.92
N LEU A 115 -15.79 12.02 -0.75
CA LEU A 115 -17.13 11.63 -0.27
C LEU A 115 -17.76 12.66 0.67
N THR A 116 -17.08 13.78 0.95
CA THR A 116 -17.52 14.77 1.97
C THR A 116 -18.87 15.38 1.62
N ASP A 117 -19.09 15.72 0.34
CA ASP A 117 -20.31 16.37 -0.13
C ASP A 117 -21.43 15.39 -0.52
N LEU A 118 -21.18 14.08 -0.37
CA LEU A 118 -22.19 13.08 -0.65
C LEU A 118 -23.16 12.93 0.51
N PRO A 119 -24.46 12.64 0.22
CA PRO A 119 -25.46 12.34 1.25
C PRO A 119 -24.97 11.25 2.19
N ASP A 120 -25.29 11.40 3.48
CA ASP A 120 -24.89 10.43 4.50
C ASP A 120 -25.76 9.17 4.45
N THR A 121 -25.45 8.32 3.47
CA THR A 121 -26.10 7.03 3.26
C THR A 121 -25.25 5.89 3.83
N PRO A 122 -25.85 4.71 4.13
CA PRO A 122 -25.06 3.53 4.55
C PRO A 122 -23.94 3.17 3.56
N GLY A 123 -24.16 3.37 2.26
CA GLY A 123 -23.13 3.15 1.24
C GLY A 123 -21.97 4.14 1.35
N ALA A 124 -22.25 5.43 1.55
CA ALA A 124 -21.20 6.44 1.73
C ALA A 124 -20.41 6.21 3.03
N GLN A 125 -21.10 5.82 4.10
CA GLN A 125 -20.46 5.45 5.38
C GLN A 125 -19.54 4.24 5.22
N ALA A 126 -19.98 3.21 4.51
CA ALA A 126 -19.18 2.02 4.24
C ALA A 126 -17.91 2.35 3.43
N LEU A 127 -18.00 3.23 2.41
CA LEU A 127 -16.82 3.65 1.63
C LEU A 127 -15.82 4.46 2.47
N ARG A 128 -16.31 5.35 3.36
CA ARG A 128 -15.44 6.08 4.30
C ARG A 128 -14.73 5.12 5.26
N ALA A 129 -15.47 4.16 5.83
CA ALA A 129 -14.89 3.15 6.71
C ALA A 129 -13.83 2.29 5.99
N ALA A 130 -14.08 1.89 4.74
CA ALA A 130 -13.14 1.11 3.95
C ALA A 130 -11.78 1.79 3.79
N SER A 131 -11.74 3.13 3.63
CA SER A 131 -10.48 3.88 3.54
C SER A 131 -9.67 3.83 4.86
N ALA A 132 -10.36 3.94 6.01
CA ALA A 132 -9.71 3.84 7.31
C ALA A 132 -9.24 2.41 7.62
N ASP A 133 -10.07 1.41 7.32
CA ASP A 133 -9.76 -0.01 7.52
C ASP A 133 -8.56 -0.46 6.69
N LEU A 134 -8.41 0.07 5.48
CA LEU A 134 -7.27 -0.21 4.60
C LEU A 134 -5.95 0.20 5.27
N ILE A 135 -5.88 1.39 5.85
CA ILE A 135 -4.69 1.89 6.55
C ILE A 135 -4.46 1.13 7.87
N ALA A 136 -5.52 0.83 8.62
CA ALA A 136 -5.42 0.01 9.81
C ALA A 136 -4.80 -1.37 9.53
N ARG A 137 -5.17 -1.98 8.40
CA ARG A 137 -4.60 -3.26 7.94
C ARG A 137 -3.10 -3.16 7.65
N ALA A 138 -2.64 -2.07 7.06
CA ALA A 138 -1.20 -1.86 6.79
C ALA A 138 -0.39 -1.66 8.08
N ASN A 139 -1.00 -1.09 9.12
CA ASN A 139 -0.35 -0.86 10.41
C ASN A 139 -0.30 -2.10 11.32
N ALA A 140 -1.18 -3.08 11.14
CA ALA A 140 -1.30 -4.24 12.02
C ALA A 140 0.02 -5.04 12.18
N PRO A 141 0.78 -5.36 11.11
CA PRO A 141 2.06 -6.06 11.22
C PRO A 141 3.21 -5.23 11.80
N LEU A 142 3.00 -3.91 11.94
CA LEU A 142 4.01 -2.97 12.45
C LEU A 142 3.85 -2.69 13.96
N SER A 143 2.80 -3.21 14.59
CA SER A 143 2.47 -3.09 16.01
C SER A 143 3.08 -4.23 16.80
#